data_85c6cb35ba7119375923f4564ab329c4
#
_entry.id   85c6cb35ba7119375923f4564ab329c4
#
_cell.length_a   1.000
_cell.length_b   1.000
_cell.length_c   1.000
_cell.angle_alpha   90.00
_cell.angle_beta   90.00
_cell.angle_gamma   90.00
#
_symmetry.space_group_name_H-M   'P 1'
#
loop_
_entity.id
_entity.type
_entity.pdbx_description
1 polymer ?
#
loop_
_entity_poly.entity_id
_entity_poly.type
_entity_poly.pdbx_seq_one_letter_code
_entity_poly.pdbx_strand_id
1 'polypeptide(L)'
;DPTTTDRAMSYELFINAPMPMVTIHKTIEITKLVRFSKRKKLKLNMLLNYCIGFVASQIKEFKLIPVEKKLVQYDRIGVSVIVDNKEGGINSCSIPFSEDLQKFNEDYLSLTNKVRESCENYDLDDYAIVGSSSLPEFKIDGVCNMYSGMFNNPLLCWGGYDHKFLSPKTTLKVSFQFHHVQMDGRQACVFLEGVERCANSISINTK
;
A
#
# COMPACT_ATOMS: atom_id res chain seq x y z
N ASP A 1 11.18 5.35 -22.44
CA ASP A 1 12.64 5.54 -22.37
C ASP A 1 12.99 6.27 -21.05
N PRO A 2 13.68 5.62 -20.11
CA PRO A 2 14.01 6.23 -18.82
C PRO A 2 14.94 7.44 -18.94
N THR A 3 15.74 7.53 -20.02
CA THR A 3 16.68 8.63 -20.23
C THR A 3 15.99 9.96 -20.59
N THR A 4 14.71 9.91 -20.97
CA THR A 4 13.90 11.08 -21.34
C THR A 4 12.98 11.54 -20.20
N THR A 5 13.08 10.88 -19.03
CA THR A 5 12.24 11.17 -17.85
C THR A 5 13.04 11.93 -16.79
N ASP A 6 12.33 12.51 -15.82
CA ASP A 6 12.94 13.06 -14.60
C ASP A 6 13.54 11.99 -13.67
N ARG A 7 13.44 10.69 -14.05
CA ARG A 7 14.04 9.54 -13.35
C ARG A 7 15.33 9.04 -14.00
N ALA A 8 15.84 9.68 -15.06
CA ALA A 8 16.99 9.24 -15.82
C ALA A 8 18.23 8.99 -14.91
N MET A 9 18.56 9.95 -14.06
CA MET A 9 19.68 9.82 -13.12
C MET A 9 19.49 8.69 -12.11
N SER A 10 18.32 8.59 -11.50
CA SER A 10 18.01 7.52 -10.53
C SER A 10 18.01 6.15 -11.21
N TYR A 11 17.53 6.09 -12.46
CA TYR A 11 17.57 4.88 -13.25
C TYR A 11 19.01 4.42 -13.49
N GLU A 12 19.89 5.29 -13.97
CA GLU A 12 21.31 4.98 -14.24
C GLU A 12 22.03 4.48 -12.98
N LEU A 13 21.81 5.16 -11.85
CA LEU A 13 22.50 4.83 -10.59
C LEU A 13 22.00 3.53 -9.94
N PHE A 14 20.70 3.23 -10.02
CA PHE A 14 20.11 2.22 -9.15
C PHE A 14 19.51 1.01 -9.86
N ILE A 15 19.35 1.02 -11.20
CA ILE A 15 18.70 -0.11 -11.90
C ILE A 15 19.51 -1.42 -11.81
N ASN A 16 20.82 -1.32 -11.68
CA ASN A 16 21.72 -2.45 -11.52
C ASN A 16 22.27 -2.59 -10.08
N ALA A 17 21.76 -1.80 -9.13
CA ALA A 17 22.20 -1.88 -7.75
C ALA A 17 21.78 -3.23 -7.13
N PRO A 18 22.63 -3.89 -6.35
CA PRO A 18 22.30 -5.16 -5.69
C PRO A 18 21.11 -5.03 -4.71
N MET A 19 20.94 -3.83 -4.12
CA MET A 19 19.86 -3.49 -3.21
C MET A 19 19.30 -2.09 -3.56
N PRO A 20 18.41 -1.98 -4.54
CA PRO A 20 17.87 -0.70 -4.98
C PRO A 20 16.68 -0.21 -4.12
N MET A 21 16.31 -0.94 -3.08
CA MET A 21 15.15 -0.64 -2.24
C MET A 21 15.52 0.31 -1.10
N VAL A 22 14.63 1.25 -0.83
CA VAL A 22 14.71 2.16 0.32
C VAL A 22 13.50 1.90 1.22
N THR A 23 13.70 1.87 2.54
CA THR A 23 12.62 1.75 3.51
C THR A 23 12.55 2.99 4.38
N ILE A 24 11.34 3.56 4.52
CA ILE A 24 11.06 4.67 5.43
C ILE A 24 10.05 4.20 6.47
N HIS A 25 10.39 4.41 7.75
CA HIS A 25 9.48 4.15 8.87
C HIS A 25 8.83 5.46 9.32
N LYS A 26 7.52 5.43 9.55
CA LYS A 26 6.77 6.58 10.05
C LYS A 26 5.66 6.12 10.99
N THR A 27 5.43 6.90 12.02
CA THR A 27 4.21 6.78 12.83
C THR A 27 3.16 7.76 12.28
N ILE A 28 2.00 7.23 11.89
CA ILE A 28 0.87 8.02 11.38
C ILE A 28 -0.29 8.02 12.37
N GLU A 29 -1.03 9.12 12.44
CA GLU A 29 -2.26 9.21 13.24
C GLU A 29 -3.45 8.67 12.41
N ILE A 30 -4.19 7.72 12.98
CA ILE A 30 -5.35 7.09 12.32
C ILE A 30 -6.62 7.17 13.19
N THR A 31 -6.70 8.11 14.10
CA THR A 31 -7.79 8.24 15.08
C THR A 31 -9.17 8.28 14.42
N LYS A 32 -9.32 9.13 13.41
CA LYS A 32 -10.62 9.27 12.71
C LYS A 32 -10.95 8.04 11.90
N LEU A 33 -9.96 7.39 11.26
CA LEU A 33 -10.17 6.16 10.50
C LEU A 33 -10.68 5.02 11.38
N VAL A 34 -10.08 4.84 12.56
CA VAL A 34 -10.51 3.81 13.52
C VAL A 34 -11.93 4.08 14.02
N ARG A 35 -12.26 5.34 14.34
CA ARG A 35 -13.63 5.73 14.73
C ARG A 35 -14.62 5.50 13.58
N PHE A 36 -14.24 5.84 12.36
CA PHE A 36 -15.04 5.63 11.16
C PHE A 36 -15.29 4.14 10.91
N SER A 37 -14.24 3.31 10.96
CA SER A 37 -14.32 1.84 10.84
C SER A 37 -15.35 1.25 11.82
N LYS A 38 -15.25 1.61 13.10
CA LYS A 38 -16.18 1.13 14.14
C LYS A 38 -17.61 1.59 13.90
N ARG A 39 -17.82 2.89 13.60
CA ARG A 39 -19.15 3.48 13.36
C ARG A 39 -19.86 2.89 12.14
N LYS A 40 -19.12 2.64 11.05
CA LYS A 40 -19.66 2.13 9.79
C LYS A 40 -19.55 0.62 9.66
N LYS A 41 -18.94 -0.07 10.64
CA LYS A 41 -18.68 -1.52 10.62
C LYS A 41 -17.90 -1.99 9.39
N LEU A 42 -16.96 -1.15 8.92
CA LEU A 42 -16.06 -1.45 7.81
C LEU A 42 -14.73 -1.98 8.35
N LYS A 43 -14.09 -2.88 7.63
CA LYS A 43 -12.77 -3.42 8.02
C LYS A 43 -11.71 -2.31 7.99
N LEU A 44 -10.97 -2.13 9.09
CA LEU A 44 -9.90 -1.12 9.17
C LEU A 44 -8.81 -1.35 8.11
N ASN A 45 -8.45 -2.61 7.88
CA ASN A 45 -7.47 -2.96 6.85
C ASN A 45 -7.91 -2.53 5.44
N MET A 46 -9.18 -2.75 5.10
CA MET A 46 -9.77 -2.28 3.84
C MET A 46 -9.68 -0.76 3.72
N LEU A 47 -10.02 -0.02 4.79
CA LEU A 47 -9.98 1.44 4.80
C LEU A 47 -8.55 1.99 4.68
N LEU A 48 -7.56 1.35 5.31
CA LEU A 48 -6.14 1.70 5.14
C LEU A 48 -5.71 1.48 3.69
N ASN A 49 -6.08 0.36 3.09
CA ASN A 49 -5.78 0.07 1.69
C ASN A 49 -6.49 1.01 0.72
N TYR A 50 -7.71 1.45 1.03
CA TYR A 50 -8.36 2.54 0.30
C TYR A 50 -7.54 3.83 0.34
N CYS A 51 -7.07 4.25 1.53
CA CYS A 51 -6.24 5.45 1.66
C CYS A 51 -4.90 5.32 0.91
N ILE A 52 -4.29 4.13 0.92
CA ILE A 52 -3.08 3.82 0.16
C ILE A 52 -3.33 4.00 -1.33
N GLY A 53 -4.35 3.35 -1.88
CA GLY A 53 -4.71 3.45 -3.29
C GLY A 53 -5.08 4.88 -3.72
N PHE A 54 -5.85 5.58 -2.87
CA PHE A 54 -6.27 6.97 -3.12
C PHE A 54 -5.07 7.90 -3.26
N VAL A 55 -4.10 7.82 -2.34
CA VAL A 55 -2.92 8.70 -2.40
C VAL A 55 -1.96 8.28 -3.51
N ALA A 56 -1.76 6.97 -3.70
CA ALA A 56 -0.90 6.46 -4.77
C ALA A 56 -1.41 6.86 -6.16
N SER A 57 -2.73 6.89 -6.38
CA SER A 57 -3.32 7.30 -7.66
C SER A 57 -3.02 8.75 -8.05
N GLN A 58 -2.73 9.62 -7.06
CA GLN A 58 -2.45 11.04 -7.24
C GLN A 58 -0.95 11.36 -7.45
N ILE A 59 -0.07 10.38 -7.25
CA ILE A 59 1.38 10.56 -7.35
C ILE A 59 1.88 9.79 -8.58
N LYS A 60 2.41 10.51 -9.57
CA LYS A 60 2.80 9.93 -10.87
C LYS A 60 3.82 8.80 -10.75
N GLU A 61 4.72 8.88 -9.79
CA GLU A 61 5.78 7.89 -9.56
C GLU A 61 5.23 6.51 -9.20
N PHE A 62 4.05 6.40 -8.59
CA PHE A 62 3.42 5.11 -8.32
C PHE A 62 2.97 4.37 -9.58
N LYS A 63 2.83 5.08 -10.69
CA LYS A 63 2.49 4.49 -11.99
C LYS A 63 3.73 4.02 -12.77
N LEU A 64 4.93 4.20 -12.24
CA LEU A 64 6.21 3.83 -12.86
C LEU A 64 6.81 2.65 -12.10
N ILE A 65 6.81 1.46 -12.68
CA ILE A 65 7.36 0.26 -12.02
C ILE A 65 8.58 -0.23 -12.81
N PRO A 66 9.73 -0.46 -12.14
CA PRO A 66 10.85 -1.14 -12.76
C PRO A 66 10.51 -2.62 -13.01
N VAL A 67 10.49 -3.04 -14.28
CA VAL A 67 10.22 -4.41 -14.72
C VAL A 67 11.32 -4.82 -15.68
N GLU A 68 12.06 -5.91 -15.40
CA GLU A 68 13.13 -6.43 -16.27
C GLU A 68 14.10 -5.33 -16.77
N LYS A 69 14.55 -4.49 -15.87
CA LYS A 69 15.42 -3.34 -16.18
C LYS A 69 14.81 -2.30 -17.13
N LYS A 70 13.50 -2.25 -17.24
CA LYS A 70 12.75 -1.20 -17.93
C LYS A 70 11.91 -0.44 -16.90
N LEU A 71 11.64 0.83 -17.16
CA LEU A 71 10.68 1.59 -16.37
C LEU A 71 9.35 1.56 -17.13
N VAL A 72 8.41 0.76 -16.63
CA VAL A 72 7.08 0.57 -17.26
C VAL A 72 6.10 1.53 -16.64
N GLN A 73 5.35 2.23 -17.47
CA GLN A 73 4.29 3.13 -17.04
C GLN A 73 2.94 2.43 -17.16
N TYR A 74 2.15 2.54 -16.10
CA TYR A 74 0.77 2.04 -16.00
C TYR A 74 -0.20 3.21 -15.88
N ASP A 75 -1.41 3.05 -16.38
CA ASP A 75 -2.46 4.06 -16.26
C ASP A 75 -3.31 3.88 -15.00
N ARG A 76 -3.38 2.65 -14.49
CA ARG A 76 -4.24 2.24 -13.39
C ARG A 76 -3.45 1.82 -12.17
N ILE A 77 -4.01 2.10 -10.98
CA ILE A 77 -3.47 1.67 -9.68
C ILE A 77 -4.31 0.53 -9.13
N GLY A 78 -3.64 -0.49 -8.62
CA GLY A 78 -4.22 -1.53 -7.79
C GLY A 78 -3.52 -1.60 -6.43
N VAL A 79 -4.20 -2.19 -5.46
CA VAL A 79 -3.62 -2.45 -4.13
C VAL A 79 -3.62 -3.95 -3.90
N SER A 80 -2.49 -4.53 -3.53
CA SER A 80 -2.39 -5.95 -3.19
C SER A 80 -2.34 -6.14 -1.68
N VAL A 81 -3.12 -7.08 -1.17
CA VAL A 81 -3.19 -7.43 0.25
C VAL A 81 -2.86 -8.90 0.44
N ILE A 82 -2.35 -9.24 1.61
CA ILE A 82 -2.16 -10.64 2.00
C ILE A 82 -3.45 -11.14 2.67
N VAL A 83 -3.89 -12.32 2.26
CA VAL A 83 -5.11 -12.99 2.71
C VAL A 83 -4.77 -14.35 3.27
N ASP A 84 -5.20 -14.62 4.52
CA ASP A 84 -5.16 -15.96 5.08
C ASP A 84 -6.18 -16.85 4.34
N ASN A 85 -5.74 -17.98 3.81
CA ASN A 85 -6.60 -18.91 3.09
C ASN A 85 -7.19 -19.99 4.04
N LYS A 86 -8.19 -20.72 3.56
CA LYS A 86 -8.88 -21.74 4.37
C LYS A 86 -8.02 -22.97 4.73
N GLU A 87 -6.86 -23.14 4.10
CA GLU A 87 -5.91 -24.24 4.34
C GLU A 87 -4.81 -23.84 5.34
N GLY A 88 -4.88 -22.62 5.91
CA GLY A 88 -3.91 -22.13 6.90
C GLY A 88 -2.64 -21.52 6.28
N GLY A 89 -2.61 -21.35 4.95
CA GLY A 89 -1.57 -20.60 4.24
C GLY A 89 -1.98 -19.16 3.95
N ILE A 90 -1.16 -18.47 3.18
CA ILE A 90 -1.41 -17.10 2.75
C ILE A 90 -1.36 -16.98 1.22
N ASN A 91 -2.16 -16.06 0.69
CA ASN A 91 -2.15 -15.71 -0.74
C ASN A 91 -2.19 -14.20 -0.92
N SER A 92 -1.71 -13.72 -2.06
CA SER A 92 -1.87 -12.34 -2.48
C SER A 92 -3.20 -12.12 -3.18
N CYS A 93 -3.80 -10.95 -2.94
CA CYS A 93 -5.03 -10.54 -3.59
C CYS A 93 -4.89 -9.10 -4.06
N SER A 94 -4.83 -8.88 -5.36
CA SER A 94 -4.78 -7.57 -5.97
C SER A 94 -6.19 -7.05 -6.23
N ILE A 95 -6.45 -5.80 -5.79
CA ILE A 95 -7.76 -5.15 -5.82
C ILE A 95 -7.64 -3.89 -6.68
N PRO A 96 -8.46 -3.70 -7.72
CA PRO A 96 -8.46 -2.47 -8.50
C PRO A 96 -8.84 -1.29 -7.61
N PHE A 97 -8.05 -0.21 -7.66
CA PHE A 97 -8.41 0.97 -6.90
C PHE A 97 -9.59 1.70 -7.57
N SER A 98 -10.54 2.10 -6.74
CA SER A 98 -11.66 2.97 -7.09
C SER A 98 -11.73 4.13 -6.10
N GLU A 99 -11.96 5.36 -6.58
CA GLU A 99 -12.21 6.53 -5.72
C GLU A 99 -13.53 6.41 -4.95
N ASP A 100 -14.48 5.63 -5.49
CA ASP A 100 -15.71 5.28 -4.77
C ASP A 100 -15.39 4.25 -3.68
N LEU A 101 -15.48 4.68 -2.42
CA LEU A 101 -15.22 3.83 -1.26
C LEU A 101 -16.15 2.62 -1.18
N GLN A 102 -17.41 2.77 -1.60
CA GLN A 102 -18.35 1.65 -1.58
C GLN A 102 -17.94 0.59 -2.60
N LYS A 103 -17.65 1.01 -3.83
CA LYS A 103 -17.16 0.11 -4.89
C LYS A 103 -15.85 -0.58 -4.47
N PHE A 104 -14.89 0.18 -3.92
CA PHE A 104 -13.64 -0.41 -3.44
C PHE A 104 -13.87 -1.44 -2.32
N ASN A 105 -14.79 -1.16 -1.39
CA ASN A 105 -15.14 -2.11 -0.32
C ASN A 105 -15.80 -3.37 -0.87
N GLU A 106 -16.69 -3.26 -1.85
CA GLU A 106 -17.33 -4.41 -2.50
C GLU A 106 -16.31 -5.30 -3.19
N ASP A 107 -15.41 -4.71 -3.99
CA ASP A 107 -14.33 -5.42 -4.67
C ASP A 107 -13.37 -6.07 -3.66
N TYR A 108 -12.98 -5.33 -2.61
CA TYR A 108 -12.13 -5.84 -1.52
C TYR A 108 -12.72 -7.09 -0.87
N LEU A 109 -13.99 -7.05 -0.49
CA LEU A 109 -14.65 -8.17 0.19
C LEU A 109 -14.83 -9.38 -0.74
N SER A 110 -15.28 -9.13 -1.97
CA SER A 110 -15.50 -10.18 -2.98
C SER A 110 -14.20 -10.89 -3.35
N LEU A 111 -13.15 -10.13 -3.71
CA LEU A 111 -11.89 -10.69 -4.18
C LEU A 111 -11.11 -11.38 -3.03
N THR A 112 -11.04 -10.77 -1.84
CA THR A 112 -10.40 -11.43 -0.69
C THR A 112 -11.11 -12.71 -0.27
N ASN A 113 -12.44 -12.77 -0.38
CA ASN A 113 -13.17 -14.00 -0.10
C ASN A 113 -12.90 -15.07 -1.18
N LYS A 114 -12.88 -14.68 -2.46
CA LYS A 114 -12.51 -15.58 -3.56
C LYS A 114 -11.14 -16.21 -3.32
N VAL A 115 -10.11 -15.39 -3.03
CA VAL A 115 -8.75 -15.85 -2.76
C VAL A 115 -8.70 -16.78 -1.53
N ARG A 116 -9.44 -16.46 -0.47
CA ARG A 116 -9.52 -17.32 0.73
C ARG A 116 -10.07 -18.71 0.40
N GLU A 117 -11.11 -18.78 -0.42
CA GLU A 117 -11.76 -20.05 -0.75
C GLU A 117 -11.00 -20.85 -1.81
N SER A 118 -10.40 -20.19 -2.80
CA SER A 118 -9.64 -20.88 -3.87
C SER A 118 -8.25 -21.32 -3.43
N CYS A 119 -7.65 -20.67 -2.41
CA CYS A 119 -6.24 -20.83 -2.03
C CYS A 119 -5.26 -20.46 -3.17
N GLU A 120 -5.69 -19.61 -4.09
CA GLU A 120 -4.91 -19.14 -5.23
C GLU A 120 -4.70 -17.63 -5.14
N ASN A 121 -3.57 -17.15 -5.67
CA ASN A 121 -3.33 -15.72 -5.81
C ASN A 121 -4.30 -15.11 -6.82
N TYR A 122 -4.64 -13.84 -6.62
CA TYR A 122 -5.41 -13.06 -7.59
C TYR A 122 -4.62 -11.82 -7.97
N ASP A 123 -4.15 -11.78 -9.20
CA ASP A 123 -3.36 -10.70 -9.76
C ASP A 123 -4.18 -9.86 -10.74
N LEU A 124 -3.77 -8.62 -10.95
CA LEU A 124 -4.36 -7.69 -11.92
C LEU A 124 -3.33 -7.43 -13.02
N ASP A 125 -3.74 -7.68 -14.26
CA ASP A 125 -2.98 -7.28 -15.42
C ASP A 125 -3.12 -5.77 -15.67
N ASP A 126 -2.09 -5.14 -16.22
CA ASP A 126 -2.07 -3.71 -16.59
C ASP A 126 -2.33 -2.71 -15.45
N TYR A 127 -1.98 -3.07 -14.21
CA TYR A 127 -2.05 -2.18 -13.05
C TYR A 127 -0.67 -1.99 -12.41
N ALA A 128 -0.36 -0.75 -12.02
CA ALA A 128 0.71 -0.53 -11.05
C ALA A 128 0.20 -0.92 -9.67
N ILE A 129 0.81 -1.92 -9.06
CA ILE A 129 0.38 -2.47 -7.78
C ILE A 129 1.15 -1.83 -6.63
N VAL A 130 0.44 -1.39 -5.60
CA VAL A 130 1.00 -1.05 -4.30
C VAL A 130 0.67 -2.18 -3.33
N GLY A 131 1.69 -2.90 -2.88
CA GLY A 131 1.52 -4.00 -1.95
C GLY A 131 1.25 -3.52 -0.52
N SER A 132 0.54 -4.34 0.25
CA SER A 132 0.40 -4.15 1.68
C SER A 132 0.45 -5.48 2.43
N SER A 133 1.09 -5.46 3.60
CA SER A 133 1.12 -6.60 4.53
C SER A 133 0.84 -6.10 5.94
N SER A 134 -0.03 -6.80 6.66
CA SER A 134 -0.41 -6.39 8.01
C SER A 134 -0.38 -7.56 9.00
N LEU A 135 0.12 -7.27 10.19
CA LEU A 135 0.17 -8.17 11.34
C LEU A 135 -0.57 -7.53 12.52
N PRO A 136 -1.92 -7.37 12.43
CA PRO A 136 -2.69 -6.53 13.36
C PRO A 136 -2.68 -7.04 14.81
N GLU A 137 -2.39 -8.30 15.02
CA GLU A 137 -2.31 -8.94 16.35
C GLU A 137 -0.98 -8.63 17.06
N PHE A 138 0.04 -8.18 16.34
CA PHE A 138 1.38 -7.96 16.86
C PHE A 138 1.76 -6.48 16.87
N LYS A 139 2.45 -6.07 17.94
CA LYS A 139 3.09 -4.75 18.00
C LYS A 139 4.48 -4.88 17.39
N ILE A 140 4.69 -4.18 16.29
CA ILE A 140 5.98 -4.13 15.61
C ILE A 140 6.45 -2.68 15.49
N ASP A 141 7.75 -2.47 15.56
CA ASP A 141 8.33 -1.12 15.42
C ASP A 141 8.62 -0.78 13.96
N GLY A 142 8.92 -1.77 13.15
CA GLY A 142 9.18 -1.61 11.74
C GLY A 142 9.55 -2.93 11.06
N VAL A 143 9.49 -2.93 9.74
CA VAL A 143 9.87 -4.05 8.88
C VAL A 143 10.75 -3.54 7.75
N CYS A 144 11.87 -4.20 7.52
CA CYS A 144 12.65 -4.06 6.28
C CYS A 144 12.49 -5.36 5.50
N ASN A 145 11.85 -5.29 4.33
CA ASN A 145 11.64 -6.47 3.53
C ASN A 145 12.91 -6.83 2.74
N MET A 146 13.09 -8.10 2.53
CA MET A 146 14.14 -8.61 1.68
C MET A 146 13.87 -8.25 0.20
N TYR A 147 14.93 -7.90 -0.52
CA TYR A 147 14.84 -7.72 -1.97
C TYR A 147 15.14 -9.04 -2.67
N SER A 148 14.13 -9.58 -3.35
CA SER A 148 14.24 -10.85 -4.08
C SER A 148 14.70 -10.70 -5.53
N GLY A 149 14.77 -9.47 -6.05
CA GLY A 149 15.02 -9.20 -7.48
C GLY A 149 13.80 -9.39 -8.39
N MET A 150 12.69 -9.90 -7.86
CA MET A 150 11.48 -10.18 -8.65
C MET A 150 10.38 -9.13 -8.47
N PHE A 151 10.22 -8.63 -7.24
CA PHE A 151 9.15 -7.69 -6.92
C PHE A 151 9.72 -6.30 -6.65
N ASN A 152 9.44 -5.36 -7.55
CA ASN A 152 9.87 -3.97 -7.46
C ASN A 152 8.74 -3.02 -7.03
N ASN A 153 7.57 -3.57 -6.75
CA ASN A 153 6.40 -2.81 -6.36
C ASN A 153 6.60 -2.17 -4.97
N PRO A 154 6.09 -0.96 -4.78
CA PRO A 154 6.05 -0.35 -3.44
C PRO A 154 5.26 -1.22 -2.48
N LEU A 155 5.71 -1.32 -1.23
CA LEU A 155 5.09 -2.17 -0.21
C LEU A 155 5.00 -1.43 1.12
N LEU A 156 3.80 -1.40 1.71
CA LEU A 156 3.59 -0.95 3.09
C LEU A 156 3.40 -2.15 4.02
N CYS A 157 4.07 -2.10 5.17
CA CYS A 157 3.89 -3.08 6.24
C CYS A 157 3.51 -2.37 7.54
N TRP A 158 2.61 -2.97 8.32
CA TRP A 158 2.25 -2.46 9.65
C TRP A 158 1.81 -3.58 10.59
N GLY A 159 1.90 -3.30 11.89
CA GLY A 159 1.37 -4.14 12.96
C GLY A 159 0.03 -3.62 13.51
N GLY A 160 -0.28 -3.99 14.75
CA GLY A 160 -1.40 -3.45 15.49
C GLY A 160 -1.20 -1.95 15.83
N TYR A 161 -2.27 -1.17 15.77
CA TYR A 161 -2.24 0.24 16.15
C TYR A 161 -2.11 0.44 17.67
N ASP A 162 -1.55 1.59 18.07
CA ASP A 162 -1.42 1.99 19.46
C ASP A 162 -2.53 2.95 19.86
N HIS A 163 -3.15 2.65 20.99
CA HIS A 163 -4.11 3.53 21.65
C HIS A 163 -3.66 3.76 23.09
N LYS A 164 -3.13 4.95 23.38
CA LYS A 164 -2.69 5.28 24.72
C LYS A 164 -3.89 5.70 25.57
N PHE A 165 -4.02 5.13 26.76
CA PHE A 165 -5.14 5.39 27.69
C PHE A 165 -5.37 6.88 27.99
N LEU A 166 -4.28 7.65 28.08
CA LEU A 166 -4.32 9.09 28.39
C LEU A 166 -4.28 10.00 27.15
N SER A 167 -4.32 9.44 25.94
CA SER A 167 -4.30 10.21 24.70
C SER A 167 -5.54 9.88 23.84
N PRO A 168 -6.25 10.89 23.32
CA PRO A 168 -7.36 10.64 22.39
C PRO A 168 -6.87 10.13 21.03
N LYS A 169 -5.55 10.07 20.82
CA LYS A 169 -4.92 9.72 19.56
C LYS A 169 -4.68 8.21 19.44
N THR A 170 -4.99 7.68 18.27
CA THR A 170 -4.64 6.34 17.84
C THR A 170 -3.60 6.44 16.75
N THR A 171 -2.47 5.75 16.91
CA THR A 171 -1.34 5.82 15.99
C THR A 171 -1.00 4.43 15.43
N LEU A 172 -0.42 4.42 14.23
CA LEU A 172 0.03 3.22 13.54
C LEU A 172 1.46 3.44 13.07
N LYS A 173 2.35 2.51 13.40
CA LYS A 173 3.70 2.46 12.84
C LYS A 173 3.64 1.76 11.50
N VAL A 174 4.13 2.42 10.47
CA VAL A 174 4.17 1.90 9.09
C VAL A 174 5.58 1.90 8.57
N SER A 175 5.90 0.87 7.79
CA SER A 175 7.15 0.75 7.04
C SER A 175 6.81 0.77 5.57
N PHE A 176 7.35 1.74 4.84
CA PHE A 176 7.15 1.88 3.41
C PHE A 176 8.44 1.61 2.68
N GLN A 177 8.46 0.57 1.87
CA GLN A 177 9.58 0.20 1.01
C GLN A 177 9.24 0.49 -0.46
N PHE A 178 10.21 1.02 -1.20
CA PHE A 178 10.07 1.35 -2.62
C PHE A 178 11.41 1.22 -3.35
N HIS A 179 11.35 1.02 -4.65
CA HIS A 179 12.52 0.98 -5.52
C HIS A 179 13.01 2.40 -5.83
N HIS A 180 14.31 2.68 -5.63
CA HIS A 180 14.85 4.05 -5.78
C HIS A 180 14.80 4.59 -7.22
N VAL A 181 14.75 3.72 -8.23
CA VAL A 181 14.47 4.12 -9.62
C VAL A 181 13.07 4.72 -9.74
N GLN A 182 12.09 4.18 -9.02
CA GLN A 182 10.69 4.61 -9.10
C GLN A 182 10.47 5.98 -8.48
N MET A 183 10.93 6.19 -7.24
CA MET A 183 10.75 7.43 -6.49
C MET A 183 11.90 7.71 -5.54
N ASP A 184 11.96 8.95 -5.04
CA ASP A 184 12.91 9.37 -4.02
C ASP A 184 12.23 9.51 -2.66
N GLY A 185 13.03 9.70 -1.61
CA GLY A 185 12.52 9.85 -0.25
C GLY A 185 11.51 10.99 -0.10
N ARG A 186 11.58 12.05 -0.92
CA ARG A 186 10.60 13.16 -0.90
C ARG A 186 9.21 12.67 -1.29
N GLN A 187 9.07 11.96 -2.41
CA GLN A 187 7.78 11.41 -2.87
C GLN A 187 7.24 10.39 -1.88
N ALA A 188 8.11 9.54 -1.33
CA ALA A 188 7.74 8.59 -0.30
C ALA A 188 7.20 9.27 0.98
N CYS A 189 7.82 10.36 1.43
CA CYS A 189 7.32 11.14 2.57
C CYS A 189 5.99 11.83 2.25
N VAL A 190 5.84 12.43 1.06
CA VAL A 190 4.57 13.03 0.60
C VAL A 190 3.46 11.98 0.58
N PHE A 191 3.75 10.77 0.11
CA PHE A 191 2.82 9.65 0.12
C PHE A 191 2.38 9.28 1.54
N LEU A 192 3.33 9.06 2.46
CA LEU A 192 3.01 8.68 3.85
C LEU A 192 2.20 9.75 4.59
N GLU A 193 2.52 11.03 4.37
CA GLU A 193 1.73 12.15 4.90
C GLU A 193 0.34 12.23 4.25
N GLY A 194 0.26 11.91 2.95
CA GLY A 194 -1.00 11.81 2.22
C GLY A 194 -1.91 10.74 2.82
N VAL A 195 -1.36 9.54 3.09
CA VAL A 195 -2.10 8.43 3.73
C VAL A 195 -2.61 8.85 5.11
N GLU A 196 -1.79 9.53 5.93
CA GLU A 196 -2.22 10.06 7.23
C GLU A 196 -3.34 11.10 7.09
N ARG A 197 -3.23 12.03 6.13
CA ARG A 197 -4.29 13.03 5.85
C ARG A 197 -5.58 12.33 5.37
N CYS A 198 -5.50 11.38 4.44
CA CYS A 198 -6.64 10.62 3.97
C CYS A 198 -7.34 9.89 5.13
N ALA A 199 -6.57 9.19 5.99
CA ALA A 199 -7.10 8.49 7.16
C ALA A 199 -7.83 9.41 8.14
N ASN A 200 -7.45 10.68 8.21
CA ASN A 200 -8.07 11.67 9.08
C ASN A 200 -9.11 12.57 8.40
N SER A 201 -9.33 12.43 7.10
CA SER A 201 -10.35 13.15 6.35
C SER A 201 -11.48 12.27 5.80
N ILE A 202 -11.35 10.94 5.92
CA ILE A 202 -12.31 10.00 5.33
C ILE A 202 -13.72 10.24 5.86
N SER A 203 -14.63 10.49 4.96
CA SER A 203 -16.06 10.59 5.21
C SER A 203 -16.80 9.86 4.10
N ILE A 204 -17.90 9.16 4.42
CA ILE A 204 -18.82 8.78 3.36
C ILE A 204 -19.57 10.04 2.99
N ASN A 205 -19.38 10.53 1.78
CA ASN A 205 -20.37 11.42 1.18
C ASN A 205 -21.65 10.61 1.03
N THR A 206 -22.49 10.63 2.05
CA THR A 206 -23.90 10.25 1.91
C THR A 206 -24.54 11.31 1.03
N LYS A 207 -24.57 11.10 -0.29
CA LYS A 207 -25.62 11.67 -1.12
C LYS A 207 -26.84 10.80 -1.03
#